data_6d8323863025450389e13fff77a5c063
#
_entry.id   6d8323863025450389e13fff77a5c063
#
_cell.length_a   1.000
_cell.length_b   1.000
_cell.length_c   1.000
_cell.angle_alpha   90.00
_cell.angle_beta   90.00
_cell.angle_gamma   90.00
#
_symmetry.space_group_name_H-M   'P 1'
#
loop_
_entity.id
_entity.type
_entity.pdbx_description
1 polymer ?
#
loop_
_entity_poly.entity_id
_entity_poly.type
_entity_poly.pdbx_seq_one_letter_code
_entity_poly.pdbx_strand_id
1 'polypeptide(L)'
;GTLILLTSEESGNSFCKYHNPEKLLCRIMEFVSKERSSVRPEQASRKQTKLTIVYSPVYEEKLLEITQTFMHPQDVYLGAEDLGYRPDSLAPHTDNDMGDLCYYIHLREETVLELLEDMLITKNGIRMLPSPDMYFYLRELTGQDYEWFFDKLRLESAYGEVFLGAGNGFVASLDMLRYFDKVILIDSRENVRQNYFCERLERSMNVEERKPGTWMRIYREEIFNGTV
;
A
#
# COMPACT_ATOMS: atom_id res chain seq x y z
N GLY A 1 14.12 -10.53 -24.75
CA GLY A 1 14.54 -11.49 -23.73
C GLY A 1 16.06 -11.46 -23.62
N THR A 2 16.55 -11.35 -22.40
CA THR A 2 17.99 -11.26 -22.12
C THR A 2 18.56 -12.66 -22.01
N LEU A 3 19.66 -12.92 -22.70
CA LEU A 3 20.37 -14.19 -22.67
C LEU A 3 21.50 -14.11 -21.65
N ILE A 4 21.44 -14.95 -20.59
CA ILE A 4 22.51 -15.10 -19.61
C ILE A 4 23.36 -16.30 -20.01
N LEU A 5 24.64 -16.09 -20.21
CA LEU A 5 25.61 -17.13 -20.58
C LEU A 5 26.38 -17.60 -19.35
N LEU A 6 26.42 -18.90 -19.12
CA LEU A 6 27.28 -19.53 -18.11
C LEU A 6 28.57 -20.01 -18.80
N THR A 7 29.69 -19.43 -18.43
CA THR A 7 31.01 -19.73 -19.00
C THR A 7 31.99 -20.23 -17.93
N SER A 8 33.17 -20.65 -18.35
CA SER A 8 34.26 -21.01 -17.43
C SER A 8 35.02 -19.80 -16.86
N GLU A 9 34.87 -18.63 -17.47
CA GLU A 9 35.53 -17.38 -17.10
C GLU A 9 34.51 -16.23 -17.06
N GLU A 10 34.70 -15.28 -16.13
CA GLU A 10 33.86 -14.08 -16.06
C GLU A 10 34.25 -13.07 -17.13
N SER A 11 33.33 -12.70 -18.00
CA SER A 11 33.48 -11.58 -18.93
C SER A 11 32.14 -10.95 -19.28
N GLY A 12 31.98 -9.67 -19.03
CA GLY A 12 30.78 -8.91 -19.39
C GLY A 12 29.48 -9.50 -18.82
N ASN A 13 28.61 -10.02 -19.69
CA ASN A 13 27.31 -10.61 -19.35
C ASN A 13 27.36 -12.12 -19.10
N SER A 14 28.54 -12.68 -18.85
CA SER A 14 28.70 -14.11 -18.58
C SER A 14 29.00 -14.37 -17.11
N PHE A 15 28.49 -15.49 -16.59
CA PHE A 15 28.68 -15.92 -15.21
C PHE A 15 29.50 -17.21 -15.17
N CYS A 16 30.42 -17.29 -14.20
CA CYS A 16 31.21 -18.50 -14.04
C CYS A 16 30.32 -19.62 -13.45
N LYS A 17 30.20 -20.72 -14.19
CA LYS A 17 29.39 -21.90 -13.81
C LYS A 17 29.91 -22.67 -12.59
N TYR A 18 31.11 -22.37 -12.10
CA TYR A 18 31.71 -23.00 -10.93
C TYR A 18 31.56 -22.20 -9.64
N HIS A 19 30.82 -21.09 -9.65
CA HIS A 19 30.50 -20.35 -8.42
C HIS A 19 29.55 -21.14 -7.53
N ASN A 20 29.64 -20.88 -6.21
CA ASN A 20 28.64 -21.37 -5.26
C ASN A 20 27.23 -20.94 -5.74
N PRO A 21 26.24 -21.85 -5.74
CA PRO A 21 24.87 -21.58 -6.21
C PRO A 21 24.25 -20.32 -5.61
N GLU A 22 24.49 -20.03 -4.33
CA GLU A 22 23.98 -18.82 -3.65
C GLU A 22 24.58 -17.53 -4.24
N LYS A 23 25.90 -17.53 -4.50
CA LYS A 23 26.57 -16.38 -5.14
C LYS A 23 26.12 -16.18 -6.58
N LEU A 24 25.88 -17.27 -7.30
CA LEU A 24 25.36 -17.22 -8.65
C LEU A 24 23.96 -16.64 -8.67
N LEU A 25 23.09 -17.08 -7.74
CA LEU A 25 21.72 -16.58 -7.62
C LEU A 25 21.71 -15.09 -7.29
N CYS A 26 22.48 -14.64 -6.29
CA CYS A 26 22.60 -13.22 -5.95
C CYS A 26 23.02 -12.37 -7.14
N ARG A 27 24.04 -12.80 -7.88
CA ARG A 27 24.52 -12.07 -9.08
C ARG A 27 23.52 -12.06 -10.22
N ILE A 28 22.79 -13.15 -10.45
CA ILE A 28 21.71 -13.19 -11.44
C ILE A 28 20.62 -12.19 -11.05
N MET A 29 20.24 -12.15 -9.77
CA MET A 29 19.25 -11.20 -9.26
C MET A 29 19.73 -9.73 -9.37
N GLU A 30 20.99 -9.45 -9.06
CA GLU A 30 21.59 -8.12 -9.28
C GLU A 30 21.59 -7.71 -10.76
N PHE A 31 21.84 -8.65 -11.66
CA PHE A 31 21.86 -8.39 -13.09
C PHE A 31 20.44 -8.13 -13.62
N VAL A 32 19.47 -8.94 -13.21
CA VAL A 32 18.07 -8.77 -13.59
C VAL A 32 17.51 -7.45 -13.03
N SER A 33 17.85 -7.07 -11.80
CA SER A 33 17.45 -5.79 -11.22
C SER A 33 18.08 -4.59 -11.94
N LYS A 34 19.35 -4.68 -12.33
CA LYS A 34 20.01 -3.63 -13.14
C LYS A 34 19.37 -3.46 -14.52
N GLU A 35 18.99 -4.56 -15.18
CA GLU A 35 18.29 -4.44 -16.47
C GLU A 35 16.88 -3.88 -16.33
N ARG A 36 16.14 -4.26 -15.29
CA ARG A 36 14.84 -3.63 -14.97
C ARG A 36 15.00 -2.12 -14.71
N SER A 37 16.10 -1.70 -14.07
CA SER A 37 16.40 -0.28 -13.83
C SER A 37 16.81 0.48 -15.11
N SER A 38 17.41 -0.19 -16.11
CA SER A 38 17.86 0.45 -17.36
C SER A 38 16.72 0.68 -18.38
N VAL A 39 15.56 0.06 -18.18
CA VAL A 39 14.34 0.27 -18.98
C VAL A 39 13.43 1.34 -18.33
N ARG A 40 13.98 2.30 -17.60
CA ARG A 40 13.21 3.47 -17.18
C ARG A 40 12.94 4.32 -18.43
N PRO A 41 11.69 4.50 -18.85
CA PRO A 41 11.37 5.47 -19.88
C PRO A 41 11.78 6.86 -19.36
N GLU A 42 12.37 7.66 -20.27
CA GLU A 42 12.77 9.04 -20.02
C GLU A 42 11.74 9.80 -19.19
N GLN A 43 12.22 10.64 -18.29
CA GLN A 43 11.48 11.50 -17.35
C GLN A 43 10.60 12.55 -18.11
N ALA A 44 9.60 12.08 -18.82
CA ALA A 44 8.41 12.90 -19.06
C ALA A 44 7.76 13.08 -17.67
N SER A 45 7.44 14.29 -17.27
CA SER A 45 6.89 14.72 -15.97
C SER A 45 6.03 13.61 -15.31
N ARG A 46 6.64 12.77 -14.49
CA ARG A 46 5.91 11.67 -13.84
C ARG A 46 4.91 12.31 -12.90
N LYS A 47 3.63 12.09 -13.20
CA LYS A 47 2.55 12.41 -12.28
C LYS A 47 2.82 11.63 -11.00
N GLN A 48 3.01 12.33 -9.89
CA GLN A 48 3.22 11.68 -8.60
C GLN A 48 2.01 10.80 -8.26
N THR A 49 2.27 9.61 -7.75
CA THR A 49 1.22 8.73 -7.25
C THR A 49 0.51 9.38 -6.06
N LYS A 50 -0.79 9.46 -6.11
CA LYS A 50 -1.60 9.98 -5.02
C LYS A 50 -1.79 8.92 -3.93
N LEU A 51 -1.84 9.38 -2.69
CA LEU A 51 -2.13 8.55 -1.53
C LEU A 51 -3.48 8.95 -0.94
N THR A 52 -4.40 8.01 -0.86
CA THR A 52 -5.71 8.20 -0.23
C THR A 52 -5.87 7.21 0.92
N ILE A 53 -6.23 7.70 2.08
CA ILE A 53 -6.61 6.85 3.20
C ILE A 53 -8.14 6.77 3.32
N VAL A 54 -8.66 5.57 3.43
CA VAL A 54 -10.06 5.28 3.78
C VAL A 54 -10.06 4.79 5.21
N TYR A 55 -10.42 5.68 6.12
CA TYR A 55 -10.30 5.45 7.54
C TYR A 55 -11.65 5.19 8.19
N SER A 56 -11.77 4.05 8.85
CA SER A 56 -12.90 3.76 9.74
C SER A 56 -12.43 3.68 11.19
N PRO A 57 -12.94 4.55 12.08
CA PRO A 57 -12.58 4.52 13.51
C PRO A 57 -13.21 3.36 14.27
N VAL A 58 -14.10 2.64 13.65
CA VAL A 58 -14.73 1.42 14.16
C VAL A 58 -14.51 0.34 13.12
N TYR A 59 -14.35 -0.91 13.55
CA TYR A 59 -14.22 -2.02 12.62
C TYR A 59 -15.34 -2.01 11.58
N GLU A 60 -14.93 -1.98 10.31
CA GLU A 60 -15.83 -1.98 9.15
C GLU A 60 -15.51 -3.18 8.26
N GLU A 61 -16.34 -4.20 8.37
CA GLU A 61 -16.19 -5.45 7.64
C GLU A 61 -16.12 -5.27 6.11
N LYS A 62 -16.75 -4.20 5.61
CA LYS A 62 -16.82 -3.90 4.18
C LYS A 62 -15.91 -2.78 3.72
N LEU A 63 -14.85 -2.48 4.48
CA LEU A 63 -13.96 -1.36 4.17
C LEU A 63 -13.34 -1.48 2.77
N LEU A 64 -12.94 -2.69 2.38
CA LEU A 64 -12.46 -2.96 1.02
C LEU A 64 -13.54 -2.69 -0.03
N GLU A 65 -14.77 -3.19 0.16
CA GLU A 65 -15.88 -2.98 -0.78
C GLU A 65 -16.22 -1.50 -0.92
N ILE A 66 -16.22 -0.77 0.20
CA ILE A 66 -16.41 0.68 0.21
C ILE A 66 -15.29 1.36 -0.58
N THR A 67 -14.03 1.00 -0.33
CA THR A 67 -12.88 1.58 -1.01
C THR A 67 -12.94 1.33 -2.51
N GLN A 68 -13.36 0.14 -2.93
CA GLN A 68 -13.49 -0.23 -4.35
C GLN A 68 -14.41 0.71 -5.14
N THR A 69 -15.37 1.35 -4.51
CA THR A 69 -16.26 2.32 -5.20
C THR A 69 -15.53 3.57 -5.69
N PHE A 70 -14.31 3.83 -5.18
CA PHE A 70 -13.48 4.98 -5.54
C PHE A 70 -12.30 4.63 -6.44
N MET A 71 -12.00 3.33 -6.60
CA MET A 71 -10.80 2.85 -7.27
C MET A 71 -10.97 2.70 -8.79
N HIS A 72 -9.88 2.93 -9.49
CA HIS A 72 -9.74 2.63 -10.91
C HIS A 72 -8.83 1.40 -11.13
N PRO A 73 -8.81 0.77 -12.32
CA PRO A 73 -8.02 -0.45 -12.56
C PRO A 73 -6.51 -0.34 -12.35
N GLN A 74 -5.95 0.87 -12.42
CA GLN A 74 -4.53 1.14 -12.19
C GLN A 74 -4.18 1.44 -10.74
N ASP A 75 -5.18 1.48 -9.87
CA ASP A 75 -4.99 1.79 -8.46
C ASP A 75 -4.66 0.53 -7.67
N VAL A 76 -4.10 0.73 -6.49
CA VAL A 76 -3.72 -0.36 -5.58
C VAL A 76 -4.36 -0.11 -4.22
N TYR A 77 -4.87 -1.19 -3.62
CA TYR A 77 -5.36 -1.19 -2.25
C TYR A 77 -4.32 -1.82 -1.31
N LEU A 78 -4.03 -1.15 -0.21
CA LEU A 78 -3.22 -1.66 0.89
C LEU A 78 -4.10 -1.77 2.14
N GLY A 79 -4.26 -2.98 2.66
CA GLY A 79 -5.04 -3.24 3.85
C GLY A 79 -4.24 -2.94 5.13
N ALA A 80 -4.73 -2.02 5.95
CA ALA A 80 -4.16 -1.68 7.26
C ALA A 80 -5.26 -1.65 8.34
N GLU A 81 -6.17 -2.60 8.26
CA GLU A 81 -7.29 -2.76 9.17
C GLU A 81 -6.85 -3.45 10.46
N ASP A 82 -7.57 -3.21 11.56
CA ASP A 82 -7.25 -3.73 12.88
C ASP A 82 -7.44 -5.25 13.00
N LEU A 83 -8.39 -5.77 12.27
CA LEU A 83 -8.67 -7.19 12.19
C LEU A 83 -8.53 -7.60 10.73
N GLY A 84 -7.50 -8.38 10.44
CA GLY A 84 -7.25 -8.89 9.12
C GLY A 84 -8.45 -9.67 8.60
N TYR A 85 -9.19 -9.08 7.67
CA TYR A 85 -10.24 -9.78 6.96
C TYR A 85 -9.62 -10.47 5.76
N ARG A 86 -9.48 -11.78 5.86
CA ARG A 86 -9.21 -12.63 4.70
C ARG A 86 -10.55 -13.25 4.30
N PRO A 87 -11.22 -12.71 3.28
CA PRO A 87 -12.41 -13.37 2.76
C PRO A 87 -12.07 -14.82 2.38
N ASP A 88 -12.87 -15.79 2.82
CA ASP A 88 -12.70 -17.22 2.47
C ASP A 88 -12.57 -17.48 0.96
N SER A 89 -12.99 -16.52 0.16
CA SER A 89 -12.88 -16.52 -1.30
C SER A 89 -11.52 -16.03 -1.82
N LEU A 90 -10.61 -15.54 -0.97
CA LEU A 90 -9.22 -15.36 -1.35
C LEU A 90 -8.59 -16.73 -1.42
N ALA A 91 -7.93 -17.04 -2.55
CA ALA A 91 -7.24 -18.31 -2.73
C ALA A 91 -6.40 -18.63 -1.49
N PRO A 92 -6.40 -19.88 -1.00
CA PRO A 92 -5.82 -20.26 0.29
C PRO A 92 -4.31 -20.05 0.44
N HIS A 93 -3.65 -19.40 -0.48
CA HIS A 93 -2.19 -19.39 -0.62
C HIS A 93 -1.56 -18.03 -0.97
N THR A 94 -2.18 -16.91 -0.66
CA THR A 94 -1.39 -15.68 -0.60
C THR A 94 -0.78 -15.59 0.79
N ASP A 95 0.44 -16.11 0.90
CA ASP A 95 1.19 -16.11 2.16
C ASP A 95 1.62 -14.70 2.57
N ASN A 96 1.45 -13.69 1.71
CA ASN A 96 1.90 -12.33 1.95
C ASN A 96 0.74 -11.39 2.30
N ASP A 97 0.98 -10.56 3.30
CA ASP A 97 0.07 -9.50 3.73
C ASP A 97 0.82 -8.21 4.07
N MET A 98 0.09 -7.21 4.57
CA MET A 98 0.70 -5.94 4.96
C MET A 98 1.70 -6.08 6.11
N GLY A 99 1.63 -7.13 6.93
CA GLY A 99 2.60 -7.42 7.99
C GLY A 99 3.96 -7.77 7.40
N ASP A 100 4.00 -8.59 6.34
CA ASP A 100 5.25 -8.91 5.65
C ASP A 100 5.86 -7.67 5.01
N LEU A 101 5.04 -6.82 4.40
CA LEU A 101 5.49 -5.56 3.86
C LEU A 101 6.07 -4.64 4.94
N CYS A 102 5.46 -4.59 6.14
CA CYS A 102 5.96 -3.83 7.28
C CYS A 102 7.40 -4.22 7.66
N TYR A 103 7.73 -5.50 7.58
CA TYR A 103 9.10 -5.96 7.82
C TYR A 103 10.11 -5.32 6.86
N TYR A 104 9.81 -5.27 5.56
CA TYR A 104 10.69 -4.63 4.57
C TYR A 104 10.72 -3.10 4.70
N ILE A 105 9.61 -2.49 5.08
CA ILE A 105 9.55 -1.05 5.39
C ILE A 105 10.46 -0.73 6.59
N HIS A 106 10.40 -1.54 7.65
CA HIS A 106 11.24 -1.37 8.85
C HIS A 106 12.73 -1.47 8.52
N LEU A 107 13.12 -2.40 7.67
CA LEU A 107 14.49 -2.54 7.18
C LEU A 107 14.89 -1.45 6.17
N ARG A 108 13.95 -0.62 5.72
CA ARG A 108 14.14 0.36 4.65
C ARG A 108 14.75 -0.26 3.40
N GLU A 109 14.20 -1.42 3.02
CA GLU A 109 14.67 -2.16 1.86
C GLU A 109 14.45 -1.34 0.58
N GLU A 110 15.53 -1.08 -0.16
CA GLU A 110 15.46 -0.23 -1.36
C GLU A 110 14.55 -0.80 -2.44
N THR A 111 14.40 -2.10 -2.50
CA THR A 111 13.54 -2.84 -3.44
C THR A 111 12.10 -3.02 -2.93
N VAL A 112 11.68 -2.31 -1.89
CA VAL A 112 10.35 -2.47 -1.25
C VAL A 112 9.18 -2.35 -2.24
N LEU A 113 9.29 -1.54 -3.28
CA LEU A 113 8.24 -1.42 -4.30
C LEU A 113 8.19 -2.62 -5.25
N GLU A 114 9.33 -3.24 -5.55
CA GLU A 114 9.38 -4.48 -6.32
C GLU A 114 8.79 -5.63 -5.50
N LEU A 115 9.14 -5.71 -4.22
CA LEU A 115 8.55 -6.67 -3.29
C LEU A 115 7.04 -6.47 -3.14
N LEU A 116 6.58 -5.23 -3.02
CA LEU A 116 5.15 -4.93 -3.01
C LEU A 116 4.45 -5.44 -4.27
N GLU A 117 5.05 -5.21 -5.47
CA GLU A 117 4.50 -5.73 -6.72
C GLU A 117 4.34 -7.25 -6.73
N ASP A 118 5.34 -7.96 -6.20
CA ASP A 118 5.33 -9.42 -6.14
C ASP A 118 4.31 -9.97 -5.10
N MET A 119 3.99 -9.17 -4.06
CA MET A 119 3.02 -9.52 -3.02
C MET A 119 1.57 -9.21 -3.41
N LEU A 120 1.35 -8.30 -4.39
CA LEU A 120 0.00 -7.89 -4.76
C LEU A 120 -0.78 -9.05 -5.39
N ILE A 121 -1.99 -9.24 -4.90
CA ILE A 121 -2.98 -10.13 -5.51
C ILE A 121 -4.00 -9.34 -6.32
N THR A 122 -4.61 -9.99 -7.30
CA THR A 122 -5.72 -9.39 -8.06
C THR A 122 -7.02 -10.09 -7.72
N LYS A 123 -7.98 -9.32 -7.20
CA LYS A 123 -9.33 -9.81 -6.90
C LYS A 123 -10.37 -8.87 -7.50
N ASN A 124 -11.33 -9.40 -8.22
CA ASN A 124 -12.38 -8.61 -8.88
C ASN A 124 -11.85 -7.45 -9.74
N GLY A 125 -10.69 -7.65 -10.37
CA GLY A 125 -10.02 -6.63 -11.20
C GLY A 125 -9.25 -5.57 -10.40
N ILE A 126 -9.15 -5.69 -9.08
CA ILE A 126 -8.42 -4.78 -8.21
C ILE A 126 -7.17 -5.46 -7.68
N ARG A 127 -6.06 -4.73 -7.74
CA ARG A 127 -4.78 -5.14 -7.17
C ARG A 127 -4.74 -4.75 -5.72
N MET A 128 -4.44 -5.70 -4.84
CA MET A 128 -4.47 -5.45 -3.41
C MET A 128 -3.42 -6.24 -2.64
N LEU A 129 -2.98 -5.66 -1.53
CA LEU A 129 -2.28 -6.36 -0.46
C LEU A 129 -3.23 -6.47 0.73
N PRO A 130 -3.55 -7.68 1.21
CA PRO A 130 -4.45 -7.87 2.34
C PRO A 130 -3.94 -7.23 3.63
N SER A 131 -4.86 -6.95 4.55
CA SER A 131 -4.52 -6.54 5.92
C SER A 131 -3.79 -7.67 6.64
N PRO A 132 -2.88 -7.35 7.58
CA PRO A 132 -2.20 -8.36 8.37
C PRO A 132 -3.19 -9.08 9.29
N ASP A 133 -2.92 -10.34 9.61
CA ASP A 133 -3.72 -11.10 10.58
C ASP A 133 -3.76 -10.41 11.94
N MET A 134 -2.71 -9.66 12.28
CA MET A 134 -2.59 -8.92 13.54
C MET A 134 -2.09 -7.49 13.28
N TYR A 135 -2.85 -6.50 13.70
CA TYR A 135 -2.50 -5.08 13.57
C TYR A 135 -1.21 -4.67 14.30
N PHE A 136 -0.65 -5.53 15.17
CA PHE A 136 0.59 -5.23 15.89
C PHE A 136 1.75 -4.94 14.96
N TYR A 137 1.84 -5.62 13.82
CA TYR A 137 2.88 -5.36 12.82
C TYR A 137 2.84 -3.92 12.29
N LEU A 138 1.64 -3.35 12.16
CA LEU A 138 1.48 -1.96 11.74
C LEU A 138 2.03 -0.97 12.79
N ARG A 139 2.04 -1.34 14.06
CA ARG A 139 2.53 -0.49 15.17
C ARG A 139 4.02 -0.63 15.47
N GLU A 140 4.68 -1.62 14.90
CA GLU A 140 6.13 -1.78 14.99
C GLU A 140 6.86 -0.72 14.17
N LEU A 141 6.19 -0.15 13.16
CA LEU A 141 6.73 0.91 12.34
C LEU A 141 6.64 2.27 13.05
N THR A 142 7.72 3.03 12.93
CA THR A 142 7.76 4.43 13.37
C THR A 142 7.13 5.35 12.32
N GLY A 143 6.78 6.58 12.74
CA GLY A 143 6.32 7.61 11.78
C GLY A 143 7.33 7.87 10.66
N GLN A 144 8.63 7.77 10.95
CA GLN A 144 9.70 7.95 9.94
C GLN A 144 9.76 6.80 8.93
N ASP A 145 9.42 5.58 9.33
CA ASP A 145 9.37 4.43 8.43
C ASP A 145 8.19 4.57 7.47
N TYR A 146 7.02 5.00 7.97
CA TYR A 146 5.87 5.31 7.14
C TYR A 146 6.14 6.47 6.18
N GLU A 147 6.75 7.57 6.65
CA GLU A 147 7.13 8.70 5.81
C GLU A 147 8.02 8.27 4.65
N TRP A 148 9.07 7.51 4.95
CA TRP A 148 9.98 6.97 3.95
C TRP A 148 9.23 6.10 2.91
N PHE A 149 8.34 5.22 3.35
CA PHE A 149 7.59 4.35 2.45
C PHE A 149 6.60 5.13 1.58
N PHE A 150 5.88 6.08 2.16
CA PHE A 150 4.94 6.92 1.41
C PHE A 150 5.64 7.82 0.40
N ASP A 151 6.83 8.32 0.71
CA ASP A 151 7.63 9.08 -0.25
C ASP A 151 8.11 8.19 -1.39
N LYS A 152 8.53 6.96 -1.13
CA LYS A 152 8.85 5.99 -2.18
C LYS A 152 7.64 5.69 -3.07
N LEU A 153 6.46 5.46 -2.50
CA LEU A 153 5.23 5.26 -3.26
C LEU A 153 4.93 6.45 -4.17
N ARG A 154 5.04 7.67 -3.66
CA ARG A 154 4.75 8.88 -4.43
C ARG A 154 5.71 9.11 -5.58
N LEU A 155 6.99 8.93 -5.33
CA LEU A 155 8.05 9.36 -6.26
C LEU A 155 8.46 8.26 -7.24
N GLU A 156 8.39 7.00 -6.82
CA GLU A 156 8.99 5.89 -7.55
C GLU A 156 7.98 4.90 -8.09
N SER A 157 6.76 4.80 -7.52
CA SER A 157 5.75 3.86 -8.01
C SER A 157 5.13 4.30 -9.34
N ALA A 158 4.52 3.35 -10.05
CA ALA A 158 3.81 3.57 -11.31
C ALA A 158 2.28 3.48 -11.15
N TYR A 159 1.77 3.48 -9.90
CA TYR A 159 0.35 3.39 -9.60
C TYR A 159 -0.39 4.68 -9.97
N GLY A 160 -1.67 4.57 -10.28
CA GLY A 160 -2.55 5.72 -10.46
C GLY A 160 -2.77 6.44 -9.13
N GLU A 161 -3.30 5.69 -8.18
CA GLU A 161 -3.51 6.10 -6.79
C GLU A 161 -3.32 4.88 -5.87
N VAL A 162 -2.83 5.10 -4.65
CA VAL A 162 -2.75 4.07 -3.61
C VAL A 162 -3.79 4.38 -2.55
N PHE A 163 -4.69 3.42 -2.34
CA PHE A 163 -5.72 3.48 -1.31
C PHE A 163 -5.28 2.64 -0.11
N LEU A 164 -5.23 3.26 1.06
CA LEU A 164 -4.96 2.59 2.32
C LEU A 164 -6.26 2.43 3.10
N GLY A 165 -6.77 1.21 3.24
CA GLY A 165 -7.90 0.90 4.12
C GLY A 165 -7.42 0.74 5.55
N ALA A 166 -7.80 1.65 6.46
CA ALA A 166 -7.19 1.73 7.78
C ALA A 166 -8.21 1.75 8.92
N GLY A 167 -7.83 1.08 10.01
CA GLY A 167 -8.45 1.16 11.33
C GLY A 167 -7.63 1.97 12.32
N ASN A 168 -8.03 1.93 13.60
CA ASN A 168 -7.33 2.63 14.68
C ASN A 168 -5.94 2.04 14.98
N GLY A 169 -5.69 0.78 14.62
CA GLY A 169 -4.40 0.14 14.76
C GLY A 169 -3.31 0.83 13.96
N PHE A 170 -3.67 1.27 12.76
CA PHE A 170 -2.78 2.01 11.87
C PHE A 170 -2.69 3.50 12.24
N VAL A 171 -3.83 4.17 12.45
CA VAL A 171 -3.88 5.61 12.74
C VAL A 171 -3.52 5.87 14.20
N ALA A 172 -2.24 5.81 14.53
CA ALA A 172 -1.74 6.03 15.89
C ALA A 172 -1.79 7.51 16.32
N SER A 173 -1.76 8.45 15.38
CA SER A 173 -1.84 9.89 15.64
C SER A 173 -2.49 10.63 14.47
N LEU A 174 -3.01 11.83 14.73
CA LEU A 174 -3.56 12.69 13.69
C LEU A 174 -2.51 13.11 12.65
N ASP A 175 -1.24 13.18 13.04
CA ASP A 175 -0.17 13.56 12.14
C ASP A 175 0.01 12.56 11.00
N MET A 176 -0.35 11.29 11.21
CA MET A 176 -0.31 10.30 10.13
C MET A 176 -1.27 10.64 8.98
N LEU A 177 -2.40 11.27 9.26
CA LEU A 177 -3.37 11.65 8.23
C LEU A 177 -2.83 12.73 7.27
N ARG A 178 -1.77 13.44 7.66
CA ARG A 178 -1.11 14.48 6.84
C ARG A 178 -0.29 13.90 5.70
N TYR A 179 0.09 12.63 5.78
CA TYR A 179 0.81 11.96 4.68
C TYR A 179 -0.07 11.71 3.46
N PHE A 180 -1.39 11.81 3.60
CA PHE A 180 -2.34 11.49 2.54
C PHE A 180 -2.83 12.73 1.81
N ASP A 181 -2.95 12.61 0.48
CA ASP A 181 -3.50 13.66 -0.38
C ASP A 181 -5.02 13.76 -0.21
N LYS A 182 -5.66 12.64 0.18
CA LYS A 182 -7.10 12.55 0.45
C LYS A 182 -7.36 11.65 1.65
N VAL A 183 -8.27 12.10 2.50
CA VAL A 183 -8.78 11.34 3.65
C VAL A 183 -10.27 11.11 3.43
N ILE A 184 -10.68 9.85 3.34
CA ILE A 184 -12.08 9.44 3.30
C ILE A 184 -12.42 8.85 4.67
N LEU A 185 -13.26 9.55 5.42
CA LEU A 185 -13.68 9.14 6.75
C LEU A 185 -15.01 8.40 6.66
N ILE A 186 -15.01 7.14 7.05
CA ILE A 186 -16.22 6.33 7.07
C ILE A 186 -16.96 6.58 8.38
N ASP A 187 -18.21 6.97 8.28
CA ASP A 187 -19.10 7.24 9.39
C ASP A 187 -20.37 6.38 9.30
N SER A 188 -21.12 6.34 10.39
CA SER A 188 -22.41 5.66 10.45
C SER A 188 -23.43 6.52 11.17
N ARG A 189 -24.60 6.71 10.57
CA ARG A 189 -25.74 7.40 11.22
C ARG A 189 -26.32 6.58 12.35
N GLU A 190 -26.16 5.27 12.31
CA GLU A 190 -26.67 4.34 13.32
C GLU A 190 -25.74 4.21 14.52
N ASN A 191 -24.45 4.55 14.36
CA ASN A 191 -23.45 4.47 15.43
C ASN A 191 -23.12 5.87 16.00
N VAL A 192 -23.83 6.26 17.05
CA VAL A 192 -23.65 7.57 17.69
C VAL A 192 -22.21 7.82 18.15
N ARG A 193 -21.49 6.80 18.61
CA ARG A 193 -20.09 6.96 19.07
C ARG A 193 -19.14 7.22 17.89
N GLN A 194 -19.33 6.51 16.79
CA GLN A 194 -18.57 6.73 15.57
C GLN A 194 -18.81 8.13 15.02
N ASN A 195 -20.08 8.51 14.89
CA ASN A 195 -20.48 9.84 14.47
C ASN A 195 -19.83 10.94 15.32
N TYR A 196 -19.93 10.83 16.66
CA TYR A 196 -19.31 11.78 17.58
C TYR A 196 -17.80 11.85 17.40
N PHE A 197 -17.13 10.69 17.24
CA PHE A 197 -15.69 10.65 17.00
C PHE A 197 -15.31 11.33 15.68
N CYS A 198 -16.02 11.03 14.60
CA CYS A 198 -15.80 11.65 13.28
C CYS A 198 -15.95 13.17 13.34
N GLU A 199 -16.99 13.69 14.03
CA GLU A 199 -17.15 15.13 14.25
C GLU A 199 -15.98 15.74 15.04
N ARG A 200 -15.52 15.05 16.07
CA ARG A 200 -14.38 15.52 16.88
C ARG A 200 -13.10 15.54 16.08
N LEU A 201 -12.85 14.48 15.29
CA LEU A 201 -11.71 14.38 14.41
C LEU A 201 -11.69 15.54 13.41
N GLU A 202 -12.80 15.78 12.75
CA GLU A 202 -12.93 16.89 11.80
C GLU A 202 -12.67 18.27 12.45
N ARG A 203 -13.11 18.50 13.68
CA ARG A 203 -12.84 19.74 14.41
C ARG A 203 -11.40 19.88 14.87
N SER A 204 -10.73 18.76 15.16
CA SER A 204 -9.34 18.75 15.64
C SER A 204 -8.33 19.02 14.52
N MET A 205 -8.70 18.74 13.27
CA MET A 205 -7.90 19.11 12.12
C MET A 205 -8.11 20.58 11.83
N ASN A 206 -7.08 21.40 12.01
CA ASN A 206 -7.13 22.85 11.76
C ASN A 206 -7.67 23.14 10.36
N VAL A 207 -8.59 24.10 10.27
CA VAL A 207 -9.22 24.51 9.00
C VAL A 207 -8.19 24.96 7.96
N GLU A 208 -7.07 25.54 8.42
CA GLU A 208 -5.95 26.00 7.57
C GLU A 208 -5.17 24.83 6.93
N GLU A 209 -5.19 23.65 7.54
CA GLU A 209 -4.51 22.46 7.03
C GLU A 209 -5.37 21.66 6.03
N ARG A 210 -6.66 21.98 5.95
CA ARG A 210 -7.60 21.35 5.03
C ARG A 210 -7.56 22.03 3.67
N LYS A 211 -6.84 21.48 2.74
CA LYS A 211 -7.05 21.85 1.33
C LYS A 211 -8.47 21.44 0.92
N PRO A 212 -9.24 22.29 0.23
CA PRO A 212 -10.56 21.92 -0.28
C PRO A 212 -10.49 20.61 -1.10
N GLY A 213 -11.35 19.66 -0.78
CA GLY A 213 -11.43 18.35 -1.49
C GLY A 213 -10.48 17.27 -0.99
N THR A 214 -9.63 17.55 0.02
CA THR A 214 -8.74 16.53 0.60
C THR A 214 -9.42 15.70 1.71
N TRP A 215 -10.54 16.18 2.23
CA TRP A 215 -11.33 15.48 3.26
C TRP A 215 -12.73 15.20 2.74
N MET A 216 -13.18 13.95 2.92
CA MET A 216 -14.52 13.51 2.59
C MET A 216 -15.04 12.64 3.73
N ARG A 217 -16.24 12.96 4.25
CA ARG A 217 -16.95 12.13 5.21
C ARG A 217 -18.09 11.44 4.47
N ILE A 218 -18.18 10.15 4.61
CA ILE A 218 -19.15 9.30 3.90
C ILE A 218 -19.87 8.45 4.93
N TYR A 219 -21.18 8.39 4.83
CA TYR A 219 -21.97 7.49 5.63
C TYR A 219 -22.08 6.13 4.96
N ARG A 220 -21.71 5.06 5.66
CA ARG A 220 -21.74 3.69 5.14
C ARG A 220 -23.10 3.32 4.55
N GLU A 221 -24.17 3.80 5.16
CA GLU A 221 -25.55 3.52 4.74
C GLU A 221 -25.87 4.11 3.34
N GLU A 222 -25.20 5.19 2.95
CA GLU A 222 -25.37 5.83 1.63
C GLU A 222 -24.77 4.99 0.53
N ILE A 223 -23.64 4.35 0.79
CA ILE A 223 -22.92 3.52 -0.18
C ILE A 223 -23.76 2.27 -0.53
N PHE A 224 -24.28 1.59 0.49
CA PHE A 224 -25.03 0.34 0.29
C PHE A 224 -26.49 0.55 -0.17
N ASN A 225 -27.03 1.75 0.01
CA ASN A 225 -28.36 2.12 -0.48
C ASN A 225 -28.35 2.73 -1.89
N GLY A 226 -27.19 2.81 -2.55
CA GLY A 226 -27.05 3.31 -3.92
C GLY A 226 -27.29 4.82 -4.06
N THR A 227 -26.98 5.61 -3.04
CA THR A 227 -27.18 7.07 -2.98
C THR A 227 -25.87 7.86 -3.20
N VAL A 228 -24.79 7.18 -3.53
CA VAL A 228 -23.47 7.79 -3.86
C VAL A 228 -23.19 7.67 -5.34
#